data_4b4225da491d303f7715b4b19e0048e0
#
_entry.id   4b4225da491d303f7715b4b19e0048e0
#
_cell.length_a   1.000
_cell.length_b   1.000
_cell.length_c   1.000
_cell.angle_alpha   90.00
_cell.angle_beta   90.00
_cell.angle_gamma   90.00
#
_symmetry.space_group_name_H-M   'P 1'
#
loop_
_entity.id
_entity.type
_entity.pdbx_description
1 polymer ?
#
loop_
_entity_poly.entity_id
_entity_poly.type
_entity_poly.pdbx_seq_one_letter_code
_entity_poly.pdbx_strand_id
1 'polypeptide(L)'
;MSNSPGSVILFTAFEPSGDAHAAPLIAALKEKAPDLRIFAWGGPKMEAAGAEMMGQTCDDGAMGLGGFAAAMAVHKKIREIRRWAAGVPLVAHIPVDSPAANFPICKTMRKRGVRVIHLVGPQLWAWGGWRVRKLRRLTDMVMCLLPFEEEWFRSRGVPATFVGHPVMNKDIDEDRLDQEASSFPHGAPRILLLPGSRSGEVNSNLGLLVRTFVDLRNRNSRTEGVIVASNDAMAKKIRQKLTPMPSGLHLTAGDIEPAIHWADLAVTVSGTVSLDLTRQSTPMVGIYRVGLISWLGSKLLLRTPYRLLPNIVANEEVVPEFVPYLGLRGSGPIMQAAYGLVSDKRALARVEKSLQHVASKFDDHDTDDEASDVVLKVLGRLDDSREIESTMGMKSEGREAFEEDLPESVPESRPISGFSPSAQALDESNQADSND
;
A
#
# COMPACT_ATOMS: atom_id res chain seq x y z
N MET A 1 22.42 -35.11 21.11
CA MET A 1 21.67 -34.20 20.21
C MET A 1 20.20 -34.43 20.55
N SER A 2 19.62 -33.62 21.44
CA SER A 2 18.21 -33.73 21.78
C SER A 2 17.38 -33.17 20.64
N ASN A 3 16.57 -33.99 20.02
CA ASN A 3 15.49 -33.60 19.15
C ASN A 3 14.44 -32.81 19.96
N SER A 4 14.71 -31.57 20.27
CA SER A 4 13.65 -30.65 20.68
C SER A 4 12.65 -30.57 19.53
N PRO A 5 11.34 -30.77 19.77
CA PRO A 5 10.36 -30.59 18.71
C PRO A 5 10.55 -29.20 18.10
N GLY A 6 10.78 -29.15 16.77
CA GLY A 6 11.09 -27.93 16.07
C GLY A 6 10.07 -26.85 16.43
N SER A 7 10.53 -25.61 16.64
CA SER A 7 9.66 -24.50 16.97
C SER A 7 8.63 -24.29 15.86
N VAL A 8 7.37 -24.08 16.24
CA VAL A 8 6.24 -23.97 15.31
C VAL A 8 5.76 -22.52 15.26
N ILE A 9 5.71 -21.94 14.07
CA ILE A 9 5.17 -20.60 13.87
C ILE A 9 3.95 -20.64 12.94
N LEU A 10 3.07 -19.65 13.12
CA LEU A 10 1.83 -19.52 12.34
C LEU A 10 1.82 -18.17 11.61
N PHE A 11 1.62 -18.21 10.30
CA PHE A 11 1.29 -17.04 9.50
C PHE A 11 -0.22 -16.95 9.24
N THR A 12 -0.78 -15.73 9.24
CA THR A 12 -2.17 -15.50 8.83
C THR A 12 -2.28 -14.25 7.96
N ALA A 13 -2.72 -14.44 6.70
CA ALA A 13 -3.06 -13.37 5.77
C ALA A 13 -4.50 -13.56 5.28
N PHE A 14 -5.20 -12.46 5.00
CA PHE A 14 -6.61 -12.48 4.56
C PHE A 14 -6.82 -11.75 3.23
N GLU A 15 -5.74 -11.29 2.62
CA GLU A 15 -5.73 -10.59 1.33
C GLU A 15 -4.56 -11.04 0.47
N PRO A 16 -4.68 -11.01 -0.88
CA PRO A 16 -3.60 -11.40 -1.79
C PRO A 16 -2.31 -10.59 -1.59
N SER A 17 -2.41 -9.33 -1.14
CA SER A 17 -1.25 -8.51 -0.77
C SER A 17 -0.50 -9.08 0.43
N GLY A 18 -1.24 -9.54 1.44
CA GLY A 18 -0.65 -10.19 2.62
C GLY A 18 0.05 -11.50 2.28
N ASP A 19 -0.54 -12.31 1.39
CA ASP A 19 0.09 -13.51 0.85
C ASP A 19 1.41 -13.18 0.14
N ALA A 20 1.42 -12.10 -0.66
CA ALA A 20 2.60 -11.65 -1.38
C ALA A 20 3.71 -11.12 -0.44
N HIS A 21 3.35 -10.43 0.64
CA HIS A 21 4.32 -9.94 1.63
C HIS A 21 4.88 -11.05 2.52
N ALA A 22 4.09 -12.07 2.82
CA ALA A 22 4.53 -13.16 3.70
C ALA A 22 5.45 -14.16 3.00
N ALA A 23 5.25 -14.41 1.70
CA ALA A 23 5.96 -15.44 0.97
C ALA A 23 7.49 -15.26 1.00
N PRO A 24 8.09 -14.09 0.72
CA PRO A 24 9.52 -13.89 0.80
C PRO A 24 10.08 -14.12 2.22
N LEU A 25 9.41 -13.60 3.25
CA LEU A 25 9.80 -13.84 4.65
C LEU A 25 9.77 -15.34 5.01
N ILE A 26 8.78 -16.08 4.51
CA ILE A 26 8.70 -17.54 4.72
C ILE A 26 9.92 -18.23 4.06
N ALA A 27 10.27 -17.85 2.85
CA ALA A 27 11.43 -18.40 2.14
C ALA A 27 12.72 -18.10 2.92
N ALA A 28 12.95 -16.84 3.33
CA ALA A 28 14.13 -16.46 4.11
C ALA A 28 14.22 -17.20 5.47
N LEU A 29 13.09 -17.37 6.16
CA LEU A 29 13.05 -18.15 7.41
C LEU A 29 13.34 -19.64 7.19
N LYS A 30 12.91 -20.22 6.07
CA LYS A 30 13.23 -21.61 5.72
C LYS A 30 14.71 -21.79 5.42
N GLU A 31 15.36 -20.81 4.83
CA GLU A 31 16.78 -20.82 4.57
C GLU A 31 17.60 -20.66 5.86
N LYS A 32 17.29 -19.64 6.67
CA LYS A 32 18.06 -19.33 7.89
C LYS A 32 17.79 -20.31 9.05
N ALA A 33 16.60 -20.87 9.12
CA ALA A 33 16.18 -21.77 10.20
C ALA A 33 15.34 -22.96 9.69
N PRO A 34 15.95 -23.92 8.98
CA PRO A 34 15.24 -25.02 8.32
C PRO A 34 14.51 -25.96 9.29
N ASP A 35 14.83 -25.92 10.58
CA ASP A 35 14.13 -26.64 11.64
C ASP A 35 12.80 -26.00 12.06
N LEU A 36 12.52 -24.75 11.64
CA LEU A 36 11.25 -24.10 11.90
C LEU A 36 10.14 -24.73 11.06
N ARG A 37 9.07 -25.17 11.73
CA ARG A 37 7.84 -25.56 11.06
C ARG A 37 6.96 -24.33 10.90
N ILE A 38 6.63 -24.00 9.64
CA ILE A 38 5.84 -22.83 9.30
C ILE A 38 4.47 -23.27 8.81
N PHE A 39 3.44 -23.03 9.59
CA PHE A 39 2.06 -23.19 9.19
C PHE A 39 1.47 -21.89 8.69
N ALA A 40 0.57 -21.96 7.70
CA ALA A 40 -0.05 -20.77 7.14
C ALA A 40 -1.55 -20.94 6.89
N TRP A 41 -2.26 -19.85 7.15
CA TRP A 41 -3.58 -19.56 6.61
C TRP A 41 -3.42 -18.33 5.70
N GLY A 42 -3.44 -18.55 4.39
CA GLY A 42 -3.03 -17.51 3.43
C GLY A 42 -3.43 -17.88 2.01
N GLY A 43 -2.50 -17.75 1.09
CA GLY A 43 -2.68 -17.99 -0.33
C GLY A 43 -1.56 -18.85 -0.96
N PRO A 44 -1.60 -18.98 -2.30
CA PRO A 44 -0.68 -19.88 -3.04
C PRO A 44 0.79 -19.43 -3.01
N LYS A 45 1.07 -18.14 -2.76
CA LYS A 45 2.45 -17.66 -2.67
C LYS A 45 3.13 -18.14 -1.40
N MET A 46 2.44 -18.13 -0.25
CA MET A 46 2.95 -18.73 0.99
C MET A 46 3.21 -20.22 0.83
N GLU A 47 2.31 -20.95 0.14
CA GLU A 47 2.49 -22.37 -0.16
C GLU A 47 3.75 -22.62 -1.01
N ALA A 48 3.92 -21.85 -2.09
CA ALA A 48 5.08 -21.92 -2.95
C ALA A 48 6.39 -21.58 -2.22
N ALA A 49 6.34 -20.72 -1.21
CA ALA A 49 7.47 -20.38 -0.33
C ALA A 49 7.78 -21.46 0.73
N GLY A 50 7.02 -22.54 0.79
CA GLY A 50 7.29 -23.69 1.65
C GLY A 50 6.54 -23.70 2.99
N ALA A 51 5.47 -22.94 3.13
CA ALA A 51 4.58 -23.04 4.30
C ALA A 51 3.67 -24.28 4.19
N GLU A 52 3.42 -24.92 5.33
CA GLU A 52 2.41 -25.97 5.46
C GLU A 52 1.02 -25.29 5.53
N MET A 53 0.25 -25.36 4.42
CA MET A 53 -1.05 -24.71 4.35
C MET A 53 -2.12 -25.42 5.16
N MET A 54 -2.74 -24.68 6.09
CA MET A 54 -3.86 -25.13 6.90
C MET A 54 -5.21 -24.73 6.34
N GLY A 55 -5.23 -23.77 5.43
CA GLY A 55 -6.41 -23.33 4.70
C GLY A 55 -6.20 -22.07 3.88
N GLN A 56 -7.02 -21.91 2.86
CA GLN A 56 -7.05 -20.73 1.99
C GLN A 56 -7.88 -19.61 2.62
N THR A 57 -7.31 -18.41 2.69
CA THR A 57 -7.95 -17.19 3.22
C THR A 57 -7.81 -15.99 2.30
N CYS A 58 -7.03 -16.11 1.22
CA CYS A 58 -6.73 -15.05 0.25
C CYS A 58 -7.45 -15.26 -1.10
N ASP A 59 -8.60 -15.91 -1.12
CA ASP A 59 -9.35 -16.16 -2.35
C ASP A 59 -10.07 -14.91 -2.85
N ASP A 60 -9.93 -14.60 -4.13
CA ASP A 60 -10.67 -13.54 -4.83
C ASP A 60 -12.19 -13.74 -4.80
N GLY A 61 -12.66 -14.98 -4.58
CA GLY A 61 -14.07 -15.34 -4.52
C GLY A 61 -14.83 -14.69 -3.37
N ALA A 62 -14.18 -14.37 -2.25
CA ALA A 62 -14.82 -13.69 -1.13
C ALA A 62 -15.13 -12.20 -1.41
N MET A 63 -14.42 -11.58 -2.33
CA MET A 63 -14.63 -10.17 -2.73
C MET A 63 -15.92 -9.97 -3.59
N GLY A 64 -16.49 -11.04 -4.14
CA GLY A 64 -17.75 -10.99 -4.90
C GLY A 64 -19.02 -11.13 -4.05
N LEU A 65 -18.87 -11.49 -2.77
CA LEU A 65 -20.01 -11.63 -1.85
C LEU A 65 -20.40 -10.27 -1.26
N GLY A 66 -21.68 -10.01 -1.09
CA GLY A 66 -22.15 -8.79 -0.42
C GLY A 66 -21.49 -8.65 0.96
N GLY A 67 -21.17 -7.42 1.38
CA GLY A 67 -20.33 -7.12 2.55
C GLY A 67 -20.62 -7.91 3.83
N PHE A 68 -21.91 -8.26 4.08
CA PHE A 68 -22.31 -9.06 5.25
C PHE A 68 -21.87 -10.54 5.11
N ALA A 69 -22.04 -11.14 3.92
CA ALA A 69 -21.65 -12.53 3.67
C ALA A 69 -20.11 -12.70 3.74
N ALA A 70 -19.36 -11.74 3.19
CA ALA A 70 -17.91 -11.70 3.29
C ALA A 70 -17.43 -11.61 4.75
N ALA A 71 -18.06 -10.75 5.56
CA ALA A 71 -17.74 -10.63 6.99
C ALA A 71 -18.01 -11.94 7.76
N MET A 72 -19.10 -12.64 7.47
CA MET A 72 -19.43 -13.94 8.05
C MET A 72 -18.42 -15.02 7.67
N ALA A 73 -17.98 -15.05 6.39
CA ALA A 73 -16.96 -15.99 5.93
C ALA A 73 -15.62 -15.78 6.66
N VAL A 74 -15.16 -14.54 6.76
CA VAL A 74 -13.95 -14.18 7.53
C VAL A 74 -14.09 -14.59 9.00
N HIS A 75 -15.26 -14.34 9.61
CA HIS A 75 -15.51 -14.72 11.01
C HIS A 75 -15.47 -16.25 11.23
N LYS A 76 -15.97 -17.03 10.25
CA LYS A 76 -15.88 -18.50 10.28
C LYS A 76 -14.42 -18.94 10.22
N LYS A 77 -13.61 -18.38 9.33
CA LYS A 77 -12.18 -18.67 9.21
C LYS A 77 -11.41 -18.32 10.49
N ILE A 78 -11.67 -17.16 11.09
CA ILE A 78 -11.07 -16.80 12.39
C ILE A 78 -11.36 -17.87 13.45
N ARG A 79 -12.58 -18.42 13.50
CA ARG A 79 -12.92 -19.49 14.45
C ARG A 79 -12.20 -20.79 14.15
N GLU A 80 -12.04 -21.15 12.89
CA GLU A 80 -11.28 -22.34 12.46
C GLU A 80 -9.81 -22.22 12.88
N ILE A 81 -9.15 -21.10 12.58
CA ILE A 81 -7.76 -20.82 12.95
C ILE A 81 -7.58 -20.93 14.48
N ARG A 82 -8.46 -20.32 15.25
CA ARG A 82 -8.37 -20.33 16.71
C ARG A 82 -8.54 -21.73 17.31
N ARG A 83 -9.43 -22.58 16.74
CA ARG A 83 -9.60 -23.97 17.18
C ARG A 83 -8.37 -24.80 16.84
N TRP A 84 -7.88 -24.70 15.60
CA TRP A 84 -6.70 -25.42 15.16
C TRP A 84 -5.48 -25.03 16.02
N ALA A 85 -5.24 -23.75 16.19
CA ALA A 85 -4.15 -23.24 16.98
C ALA A 85 -4.18 -23.71 18.45
N ALA A 86 -5.36 -23.98 19.02
CA ALA A 86 -5.48 -24.46 20.41
C ALA A 86 -4.75 -25.79 20.67
N GLY A 87 -4.63 -26.64 19.65
CA GLY A 87 -3.94 -27.94 19.73
C GLY A 87 -2.48 -27.95 19.31
N VAL A 88 -1.91 -26.78 18.91
CA VAL A 88 -0.55 -26.71 18.37
C VAL A 88 0.37 -25.91 19.31
N PRO A 89 1.59 -26.38 19.63
CA PRO A 89 2.55 -25.69 20.49
C PRO A 89 3.25 -24.55 19.72
N LEU A 90 2.50 -23.51 19.38
CA LEU A 90 3.01 -22.33 18.67
C LEU A 90 3.94 -21.50 19.57
N VAL A 91 5.10 -21.10 19.03
CA VAL A 91 6.02 -20.16 19.67
C VAL A 91 5.78 -18.73 19.20
N ALA A 92 5.39 -18.55 17.92
CA ALA A 92 5.03 -17.24 17.37
C ALA A 92 3.83 -17.30 16.42
N HIS A 93 3.16 -16.16 16.31
CA HIS A 93 2.13 -15.85 15.31
C HIS A 93 2.54 -14.61 14.54
N ILE A 94 2.60 -14.72 13.24
CA ILE A 94 2.93 -13.63 12.32
C ILE A 94 1.66 -13.24 11.54
N PRO A 95 0.84 -12.33 12.08
CA PRO A 95 -0.29 -11.76 11.36
C PRO A 95 0.23 -10.80 10.30
N VAL A 96 -0.31 -10.90 9.08
CA VAL A 96 0.07 -10.05 7.95
C VAL A 96 -1.07 -9.10 7.65
N ASP A 97 -0.83 -7.79 7.81
CA ASP A 97 -1.84 -6.74 7.56
C ASP A 97 -3.23 -7.06 8.15
N SER A 98 -4.31 -6.60 7.53
CA SER A 98 -5.73 -6.91 7.81
C SER A 98 -6.08 -6.96 9.31
N PRO A 99 -5.91 -5.87 10.08
CA PRO A 99 -6.05 -5.86 11.54
C PRO A 99 -7.44 -6.27 12.01
N ALA A 100 -8.48 -6.08 11.21
CA ALA A 100 -9.85 -6.47 11.55
C ALA A 100 -9.99 -8.00 11.70
N ALA A 101 -9.34 -8.76 10.83
CA ALA A 101 -9.34 -10.21 10.85
C ALA A 101 -8.29 -10.76 11.82
N ASN A 102 -7.10 -10.15 11.89
CA ASN A 102 -5.97 -10.65 12.66
C ASN A 102 -6.07 -10.38 14.17
N PHE A 103 -6.59 -9.24 14.63
CA PHE A 103 -6.66 -8.92 16.07
C PHE A 103 -7.40 -9.94 16.93
N PRO A 104 -8.52 -10.58 16.51
CA PRO A 104 -9.14 -11.65 17.28
C PRO A 104 -8.23 -12.89 17.45
N ILE A 105 -7.40 -13.19 16.44
CA ILE A 105 -6.42 -14.30 16.47
C ILE A 105 -5.29 -13.92 17.42
N CYS A 106 -4.69 -12.73 17.26
CA CYS A 106 -3.64 -12.20 18.14
C CYS A 106 -4.05 -12.24 19.61
N LYS A 107 -5.32 -11.85 19.93
CA LYS A 107 -5.84 -11.93 21.30
C LYS A 107 -5.82 -13.37 21.86
N THR A 108 -6.08 -14.37 21.02
CA THR A 108 -6.02 -15.78 21.43
C THR A 108 -4.57 -16.21 21.64
N MET A 109 -3.66 -15.84 20.74
CA MET A 109 -2.23 -16.15 20.83
C MET A 109 -1.59 -15.55 22.07
N ARG A 110 -1.85 -14.26 22.35
CA ARG A 110 -1.35 -13.57 23.56
C ARG A 110 -1.78 -14.24 24.87
N LYS A 111 -3.03 -14.71 24.95
CA LYS A 111 -3.54 -15.42 26.13
C LYS A 111 -2.81 -16.74 26.38
N ARG A 112 -2.19 -17.31 25.36
CA ARG A 112 -1.43 -18.57 25.41
C ARG A 112 0.08 -18.34 25.57
N GLY A 113 0.53 -17.08 25.70
CA GLY A 113 1.95 -16.74 25.79
C GLY A 113 2.70 -16.82 24.47
N VAL A 114 1.99 -16.98 23.33
CA VAL A 114 2.59 -17.00 22.00
C VAL A 114 3.03 -15.58 21.61
N ARG A 115 4.25 -15.42 21.10
CA ARG A 115 4.75 -14.14 20.58
C ARG A 115 3.94 -13.71 19.36
N VAL A 116 3.68 -12.42 19.23
CA VAL A 116 2.93 -11.85 18.09
C VAL A 116 3.79 -10.80 17.40
N ILE A 117 4.17 -11.10 16.16
CA ILE A 117 5.04 -10.24 15.34
C ILE A 117 4.25 -9.85 14.10
N HIS A 118 3.79 -8.60 14.02
CA HIS A 118 3.05 -8.14 12.84
C HIS A 118 4.00 -7.90 11.68
N LEU A 119 3.73 -8.54 10.54
CA LEU A 119 4.29 -8.15 9.25
C LEU A 119 3.31 -7.17 8.59
N VAL A 120 3.79 -6.07 8.07
CA VAL A 120 3.03 -4.91 7.60
C VAL A 120 2.31 -4.19 8.75
N GLY A 121 2.82 -3.05 9.13
CA GLY A 121 2.21 -2.20 10.17
C GLY A 121 0.78 -1.79 9.79
N PRO A 122 -0.23 -2.01 10.66
CA PRO A 122 -1.57 -1.52 10.35
C PRO A 122 -1.57 -0.01 10.18
N GLN A 123 -2.18 0.51 9.11
CA GLN A 123 -2.19 1.95 8.77
C GLN A 123 -3.02 2.79 9.76
N LEU A 124 -2.71 2.68 11.06
CA LEU A 124 -3.40 3.40 12.13
C LEU A 124 -3.06 4.90 12.13
N TRP A 125 -1.97 5.28 11.52
CA TRP A 125 -1.58 6.65 11.28
C TRP A 125 -2.50 7.36 10.27
N ALA A 126 -3.03 6.63 9.29
CA ALA A 126 -3.97 7.18 8.31
C ALA A 126 -5.38 7.31 8.89
N TRP A 127 -5.86 6.34 9.66
CA TRP A 127 -7.20 6.36 10.25
C TRP A 127 -7.29 5.45 11.49
N GLY A 128 -8.11 5.85 12.46
CA GLY A 128 -8.38 5.03 13.64
C GLY A 128 -7.19 4.90 14.61
N GLY A 129 -6.40 5.96 14.79
CA GLY A 129 -5.22 6.00 15.66
C GLY A 129 -5.50 5.56 17.10
N TRP A 130 -6.75 5.67 17.58
CA TRP A 130 -7.16 5.14 18.89
C TRP A 130 -6.98 3.63 19.04
N ARG A 131 -6.94 2.88 17.92
CA ARG A 131 -6.70 1.44 17.92
C ARG A 131 -5.25 1.06 18.27
N VAL A 132 -4.33 2.01 18.32
CA VAL A 132 -2.93 1.78 18.72
C VAL A 132 -2.84 1.17 20.13
N ARG A 133 -3.73 1.57 21.05
CA ARG A 133 -3.81 0.97 22.39
C ARG A 133 -4.09 -0.53 22.34
N LYS A 134 -4.94 -0.96 21.39
CA LYS A 134 -5.24 -2.39 21.18
C LYS A 134 -4.04 -3.10 20.56
N LEU A 135 -3.40 -2.52 19.55
CA LEU A 135 -2.21 -3.07 18.92
C LEU A 135 -1.10 -3.27 19.94
N ARG A 136 -0.78 -2.26 20.77
CA ARG A 136 0.22 -2.33 21.84
C ARG A 136 0.02 -3.51 22.80
N ARG A 137 -1.23 -3.86 23.14
CA ARG A 137 -1.55 -4.98 24.03
C ARG A 137 -1.45 -6.34 23.35
N LEU A 138 -1.56 -6.38 22.03
CA LEU A 138 -1.68 -7.63 21.27
C LEU A 138 -0.38 -8.02 20.56
N THR A 139 0.62 -7.14 20.51
CA THR A 139 1.79 -7.29 19.64
C THR A 139 3.07 -7.18 20.45
N ASP A 140 4.06 -8.01 20.12
CA ASP A 140 5.43 -7.92 20.65
C ASP A 140 6.33 -7.09 19.76
N MET A 141 6.14 -7.15 18.42
CA MET A 141 6.90 -6.41 17.44
C MET A 141 6.02 -6.11 16.22
N VAL A 142 6.22 -4.94 15.59
CA VAL A 142 5.65 -4.58 14.29
C VAL A 142 6.80 -4.39 13.30
N MET A 143 6.81 -5.13 12.23
CA MET A 143 7.68 -4.92 11.08
C MET A 143 7.00 -3.94 10.12
N CYS A 144 7.58 -2.75 10.00
CA CYS A 144 7.06 -1.64 9.22
C CYS A 144 7.61 -1.69 7.80
N LEU A 145 6.79 -1.37 6.81
CA LEU A 145 7.21 -1.28 5.41
C LEU A 145 7.43 0.17 4.93
N LEU A 146 7.05 1.17 5.73
CA LEU A 146 7.27 2.58 5.39
C LEU A 146 8.20 3.22 6.43
N PRO A 147 9.18 4.05 6.02
CA PRO A 147 10.25 4.55 6.90
C PRO A 147 9.75 5.31 8.14
N PHE A 148 8.67 6.08 8.01
CA PHE A 148 8.12 6.89 9.12
C PHE A 148 7.29 6.08 10.12
N GLU A 149 6.90 4.85 9.79
CA GLU A 149 6.00 4.04 10.64
C GLU A 149 6.68 3.60 11.93
N GLU A 150 7.97 3.33 11.89
CA GLU A 150 8.74 2.90 13.05
C GLU A 150 8.67 3.95 14.17
N GLU A 151 9.02 5.19 13.87
CA GLU A 151 8.93 6.28 14.84
C GLU A 151 7.49 6.54 15.27
N TRP A 152 6.54 6.46 14.33
CA TRP A 152 5.12 6.65 14.63
C TRP A 152 4.60 5.62 15.64
N PHE A 153 4.99 4.36 15.53
CA PHE A 153 4.61 3.30 16.45
C PHE A 153 5.37 3.38 17.77
N ARG A 154 6.69 3.57 17.72
CA ARG A 154 7.55 3.66 18.91
C ARG A 154 7.15 4.84 19.82
N SER A 155 6.86 5.99 19.27
CA SER A 155 6.38 7.16 20.04
C SER A 155 5.03 6.93 20.75
N ARG A 156 4.33 5.84 20.39
CA ARG A 156 3.05 5.42 21.02
C ARG A 156 3.17 4.14 21.85
N GLY A 157 4.41 3.76 22.19
CA GLY A 157 4.73 2.60 23.02
C GLY A 157 4.42 1.26 22.36
N VAL A 158 4.48 1.19 21.02
CA VAL A 158 4.41 -0.06 20.26
C VAL A 158 5.81 -0.39 19.77
N PRO A 159 6.43 -1.52 20.15
CA PRO A 159 7.69 -1.95 19.58
C PRO A 159 7.55 -2.14 18.07
N ALA A 160 8.41 -1.48 17.31
CA ALA A 160 8.36 -1.50 15.86
C ALA A 160 9.77 -1.35 15.27
N THR A 161 9.98 -1.89 14.09
CA THR A 161 11.18 -1.68 13.30
C THR A 161 10.81 -1.57 11.82
N PHE A 162 11.48 -0.69 11.10
CA PHE A 162 11.39 -0.60 9.66
C PHE A 162 12.31 -1.66 9.06
N VAL A 163 11.79 -2.43 8.12
CA VAL A 163 12.50 -3.55 7.48
C VAL A 163 12.59 -3.38 5.96
N GLY A 164 12.39 -2.15 5.46
CA GLY A 164 12.31 -1.91 4.03
C GLY A 164 10.94 -2.26 3.44
N HIS A 165 10.84 -2.19 2.11
CA HIS A 165 9.61 -2.54 1.37
C HIS A 165 9.93 -3.42 0.18
N PRO A 166 9.28 -4.61 -0.01
CA PRO A 166 9.66 -5.58 -1.06
C PRO A 166 9.64 -5.03 -2.48
N VAL A 167 8.79 -4.03 -2.76
CA VAL A 167 8.76 -3.35 -4.07
C VAL A 167 10.02 -2.51 -4.29
N MET A 168 10.55 -1.89 -3.24
CA MET A 168 11.71 -1.00 -3.33
C MET A 168 13.04 -1.76 -3.40
N ASN A 169 13.06 -2.99 -2.90
CA ASN A 169 14.25 -3.86 -2.91
C ASN A 169 14.47 -4.63 -4.22
N LYS A 170 13.54 -4.52 -5.18
CA LYS A 170 13.72 -5.18 -6.48
C LYS A 170 14.80 -4.49 -7.29
N ASP A 171 15.74 -5.25 -7.81
CA ASP A 171 16.72 -4.75 -8.76
C ASP A 171 16.06 -4.23 -10.03
N ILE A 172 16.64 -3.19 -10.61
CA ILE A 172 16.24 -2.64 -11.91
C ILE A 172 17.23 -3.18 -12.94
N ASP A 173 16.79 -4.12 -13.76
CA ASP A 173 17.54 -4.62 -14.92
C ASP A 173 17.24 -3.71 -16.13
N GLU A 174 18.04 -2.66 -16.27
CA GLU A 174 17.84 -1.64 -17.31
C GLU A 174 17.89 -2.23 -18.72
N ASP A 175 18.82 -3.19 -18.99
CA ASP A 175 18.96 -3.81 -20.32
C ASP A 175 17.68 -4.60 -20.69
N ARG A 176 17.14 -5.38 -19.76
CA ARG A 176 15.86 -6.07 -19.92
C ARG A 176 14.71 -5.10 -20.15
N LEU A 177 14.64 -4.05 -19.32
CA LEU A 177 13.56 -3.07 -19.41
C LEU A 177 13.61 -2.29 -20.72
N ASP A 178 14.79 -1.89 -21.20
CA ASP A 178 14.97 -1.22 -22.50
C ASP A 178 14.51 -2.12 -23.64
N GLN A 179 14.90 -3.40 -23.63
CA GLN A 179 14.49 -4.35 -24.64
C GLN A 179 12.97 -4.54 -24.69
N GLU A 180 12.34 -4.76 -23.53
CA GLU A 180 10.90 -4.95 -23.43
C GLU A 180 10.12 -3.66 -23.74
N ALA A 181 10.60 -2.49 -23.30
CA ALA A 181 10.03 -1.18 -23.56
C ALA A 181 10.06 -0.82 -25.04
N SER A 182 11.02 -1.34 -25.81
CA SER A 182 11.10 -1.12 -27.27
C SER A 182 9.88 -1.63 -28.05
N SER A 183 9.12 -2.56 -27.46
CA SER A 183 7.88 -3.09 -28.05
C SER A 183 6.68 -2.15 -27.92
N PHE A 184 6.78 -1.14 -27.06
CA PHE A 184 5.70 -0.17 -26.84
C PHE A 184 5.67 0.92 -27.92
N PRO A 185 4.54 1.63 -28.08
CA PRO A 185 4.36 2.63 -29.13
C PRO A 185 5.37 3.78 -29.05
N HIS A 186 5.83 4.23 -30.21
CA HIS A 186 6.69 5.40 -30.31
C HIS A 186 5.84 6.68 -30.32
N GLY A 187 6.06 7.57 -29.36
CA GLY A 187 5.34 8.83 -29.23
C GLY A 187 6.01 9.81 -28.27
N ALA A 188 5.48 11.01 -28.16
CA ALA A 188 5.92 12.00 -27.19
C ALA A 188 4.79 13.02 -26.92
N PRO A 189 4.32 13.14 -25.67
CA PRO A 189 4.68 12.32 -24.49
C PRO A 189 4.09 10.91 -24.53
N ARG A 190 4.71 10.02 -23.75
CA ARG A 190 4.30 8.62 -23.51
C ARG A 190 3.58 8.53 -22.17
N ILE A 191 2.31 8.14 -22.21
CA ILE A 191 1.43 8.17 -21.03
C ILE A 191 1.05 6.77 -20.59
N LEU A 192 1.42 6.40 -19.38
CA LEU A 192 1.00 5.14 -18.74
C LEU A 192 -0.30 5.35 -17.96
N LEU A 193 -1.29 4.49 -18.19
CA LEU A 193 -2.57 4.52 -17.49
C LEU A 193 -2.76 3.26 -16.61
N LEU A 194 -2.89 3.45 -15.31
CA LEU A 194 -3.00 2.39 -14.33
C LEU A 194 -4.35 2.48 -13.59
N PRO A 195 -5.41 1.82 -14.09
CA PRO A 195 -6.77 1.99 -13.59
C PRO A 195 -7.06 1.25 -12.29
N GLY A 196 -6.09 0.52 -11.75
CA GLY A 196 -6.20 -0.33 -10.57
C GLY A 196 -6.26 -1.82 -10.90
N SER A 197 -6.10 -2.66 -9.87
CA SER A 197 -6.07 -4.13 -9.99
C SER A 197 -7.44 -4.78 -9.75
N ARG A 198 -8.35 -4.11 -9.02
CA ARG A 198 -9.67 -4.64 -8.67
C ARG A 198 -10.73 -4.15 -9.65
N SER A 199 -11.70 -5.01 -9.97
CA SER A 199 -12.80 -4.67 -10.90
C SER A 199 -13.55 -3.40 -10.50
N GLY A 200 -13.74 -3.15 -9.20
CA GLY A 200 -14.38 -1.94 -8.69
C GLY A 200 -13.58 -0.68 -8.96
N GLU A 201 -12.25 -0.73 -8.79
CA GLU A 201 -11.33 0.36 -9.08
C GLU A 201 -11.34 0.70 -10.57
N VAL A 202 -11.15 -0.32 -11.42
CA VAL A 202 -11.20 -0.16 -12.88
C VAL A 202 -12.55 0.43 -13.32
N ASN A 203 -13.67 -0.07 -12.81
CA ASN A 203 -14.99 0.44 -13.14
C ASN A 203 -15.15 1.93 -12.79
N SER A 204 -14.58 2.35 -11.66
CA SER A 204 -14.72 3.72 -11.18
C SER A 204 -13.77 4.70 -11.86
N ASN A 205 -12.56 4.28 -12.19
CA ASN A 205 -11.48 5.18 -12.59
C ASN A 205 -11.16 5.16 -14.09
N LEU A 206 -11.34 4.02 -14.79
CA LEU A 206 -10.93 3.85 -16.19
C LEU A 206 -11.42 4.97 -17.10
N GLY A 207 -12.71 5.32 -17.03
CA GLY A 207 -13.27 6.37 -17.87
C GLY A 207 -12.65 7.76 -17.65
N LEU A 208 -12.17 8.02 -16.43
CA LEU A 208 -11.52 9.27 -16.08
C LEU A 208 -10.08 9.31 -16.62
N LEU A 209 -9.33 8.19 -16.48
CA LEU A 209 -7.98 8.06 -17.05
C LEU A 209 -8.00 8.19 -18.56
N VAL A 210 -8.92 7.48 -19.22
CA VAL A 210 -9.04 7.51 -20.70
C VAL A 210 -9.41 8.90 -21.20
N ARG A 211 -10.30 9.61 -20.54
CA ARG A 211 -10.62 11.01 -20.91
C ARG A 211 -9.41 11.91 -20.73
N THR A 212 -8.67 11.77 -19.62
CA THR A 212 -7.43 12.52 -19.40
C THR A 212 -6.43 12.29 -20.54
N PHE A 213 -6.25 11.04 -20.97
CA PHE A 213 -5.40 10.70 -22.11
C PHE A 213 -5.91 11.33 -23.42
N VAL A 214 -7.19 11.19 -23.74
CA VAL A 214 -7.78 11.75 -24.96
C VAL A 214 -7.62 13.27 -24.98
N ASP A 215 -7.83 13.95 -23.87
CA ASP A 215 -7.66 15.41 -23.75
C ASP A 215 -6.19 15.82 -23.94
N LEU A 216 -5.22 15.04 -23.44
CA LEU A 216 -3.78 15.25 -23.70
C LEU A 216 -3.45 15.05 -25.19
N ARG A 217 -3.94 13.96 -25.80
CA ARG A 217 -3.71 13.66 -27.22
C ARG A 217 -4.33 14.70 -28.14
N ASN A 218 -5.48 15.26 -27.79
CA ASN A 218 -6.09 16.37 -28.56
C ASN A 218 -5.21 17.63 -28.57
N ARG A 219 -4.36 17.84 -27.56
CA ARG A 219 -3.39 18.94 -27.50
C ARG A 219 -2.09 18.63 -28.25
N ASN A 220 -1.69 17.35 -28.25
CA ASN A 220 -0.51 16.87 -28.95
C ASN A 220 -0.81 15.51 -29.59
N SER A 221 -1.05 15.48 -30.89
CA SER A 221 -1.41 14.27 -31.64
C SER A 221 -0.34 13.15 -31.61
N ARG A 222 0.90 13.49 -31.22
CA ARG A 222 2.00 12.54 -31.07
C ARG A 222 1.97 11.81 -29.72
N THR A 223 1.07 12.18 -28.79
CA THR A 223 0.91 11.50 -27.50
C THR A 223 0.48 10.06 -27.73
N GLU A 224 1.21 9.12 -27.17
CA GLU A 224 0.83 7.70 -27.16
C GLU A 224 0.56 7.26 -25.72
N GLY A 225 -0.38 6.32 -25.57
CA GLY A 225 -0.79 5.83 -24.24
C GLY A 225 -0.83 4.30 -24.16
N VAL A 226 -0.47 3.77 -23.00
CA VAL A 226 -0.57 2.35 -22.70
C VAL A 226 -1.37 2.17 -21.40
N ILE A 227 -2.39 1.32 -21.45
CA ILE A 227 -3.06 0.80 -20.26
C ILE A 227 -2.42 -0.54 -19.91
N VAL A 228 -1.99 -0.72 -18.67
CA VAL A 228 -1.59 -2.05 -18.17
C VAL A 228 -2.68 -2.59 -17.26
N ALA A 229 -3.23 -3.73 -17.64
CA ALA A 229 -4.18 -4.49 -16.85
C ALA A 229 -3.45 -5.49 -15.94
N SER A 230 -3.96 -5.73 -14.74
CA SER A 230 -3.34 -6.65 -13.77
C SER A 230 -3.26 -8.11 -14.24
N ASN A 231 -4.09 -8.50 -15.21
CA ASN A 231 -4.10 -9.82 -15.82
C ASN A 231 -4.98 -9.83 -17.08
N ASP A 232 -4.95 -10.92 -17.85
CA ASP A 232 -5.70 -11.07 -19.10
C ASP A 232 -7.22 -10.96 -18.92
N ALA A 233 -7.76 -11.47 -17.82
CA ALA A 233 -9.19 -11.36 -17.52
C ALA A 233 -9.60 -9.90 -17.33
N MET A 234 -8.77 -9.09 -16.68
CA MET A 234 -8.98 -7.65 -16.54
C MET A 234 -8.79 -6.92 -17.87
N ALA A 235 -7.77 -7.28 -18.67
CA ALA A 235 -7.57 -6.72 -20.00
C ALA A 235 -8.79 -6.97 -20.90
N LYS A 236 -9.37 -8.16 -20.87
CA LYS A 236 -10.61 -8.48 -21.59
C LYS A 236 -11.77 -7.57 -21.17
N LYS A 237 -11.95 -7.34 -19.87
CA LYS A 237 -12.99 -6.43 -19.34
C LYS A 237 -12.77 -4.99 -19.78
N ILE A 238 -11.51 -4.51 -19.73
CA ILE A 238 -11.14 -3.16 -20.18
C ILE A 238 -11.42 -2.99 -21.67
N ARG A 239 -11.02 -3.97 -22.49
CA ARG A 239 -11.25 -3.96 -23.94
C ARG A 239 -12.73 -3.87 -24.30
N GLN A 240 -13.58 -4.64 -23.59
CA GLN A 240 -15.04 -4.58 -23.79
C GLN A 240 -15.62 -3.20 -23.48
N LYS A 241 -15.05 -2.47 -22.50
CA LYS A 241 -15.50 -1.12 -22.14
C LYS A 241 -14.99 -0.03 -23.07
N LEU A 242 -13.85 -0.27 -23.74
CA LEU A 242 -13.19 0.67 -24.64
C LEU A 242 -13.28 0.21 -26.10
N THR A 243 -14.47 -0.13 -26.55
CA THR A 243 -14.72 -0.49 -27.95
C THR A 243 -15.58 0.58 -28.60
N PRO A 244 -15.06 1.35 -29.60
CA PRO A 244 -13.69 1.28 -30.12
C PRO A 244 -12.64 1.88 -29.19
N MET A 245 -11.41 1.33 -29.24
CA MET A 245 -10.29 1.87 -28.51
C MET A 245 -9.93 3.28 -29.04
N PRO A 246 -9.71 4.27 -28.16
CA PRO A 246 -9.26 5.59 -28.59
C PRO A 246 -7.95 5.53 -29.40
N SER A 247 -7.82 6.38 -30.40
CA SER A 247 -6.61 6.45 -31.21
C SER A 247 -5.38 6.75 -30.35
N GLY A 248 -4.27 6.04 -30.60
CA GLY A 248 -3.01 6.14 -29.85
C GLY A 248 -3.06 5.59 -28.43
N LEU A 249 -4.12 4.87 -28.06
CA LEU A 249 -4.22 4.17 -26.79
C LEU A 249 -4.12 2.66 -27.00
N HIS A 250 -3.22 2.04 -26.28
CA HIS A 250 -2.92 0.60 -26.36
C HIS A 250 -3.26 -0.07 -25.04
N LEU A 251 -3.44 -1.39 -25.06
CA LEU A 251 -3.78 -2.19 -23.89
C LEU A 251 -2.91 -3.44 -23.84
N THR A 252 -2.22 -3.60 -22.74
CA THR A 252 -1.46 -4.81 -22.38
C THR A 252 -1.85 -5.35 -21.02
N ALA A 253 -1.34 -6.53 -20.67
CA ALA A 253 -1.53 -7.15 -19.35
C ALA A 253 -0.22 -7.80 -18.90
N GLY A 254 -0.03 -7.95 -17.60
CA GLY A 254 1.12 -8.65 -17.01
C GLY A 254 2.09 -7.70 -16.32
N ASP A 255 3.38 -7.88 -16.60
CA ASP A 255 4.43 -7.09 -15.96
C ASP A 255 4.29 -5.60 -16.26
N ILE A 256 4.35 -4.81 -15.22
CA ILE A 256 4.18 -3.36 -15.29
C ILE A 256 5.52 -2.64 -15.46
N GLU A 257 6.63 -3.28 -15.08
CA GLU A 257 7.94 -2.62 -15.01
C GLU A 257 8.42 -2.05 -16.36
N PRO A 258 8.27 -2.79 -17.49
CA PRO A 258 8.65 -2.23 -18.80
C PRO A 258 7.78 -1.05 -19.24
N ALA A 259 6.49 -1.05 -18.85
CA ALA A 259 5.60 0.05 -19.16
C ALA A 259 5.89 1.30 -18.31
N ILE A 260 6.33 1.12 -17.06
CA ILE A 260 6.82 2.20 -16.21
C ILE A 260 8.08 2.80 -16.80
N HIS A 261 9.04 1.95 -17.20
CA HIS A 261 10.30 2.38 -17.83
C HIS A 261 10.07 3.12 -19.16
N TRP A 262 9.09 2.68 -19.93
CA TRP A 262 8.71 3.34 -21.18
C TRP A 262 8.09 4.73 -21.00
N ALA A 263 7.39 4.99 -19.89
CA ALA A 263 6.52 6.14 -19.74
C ALA A 263 7.25 7.44 -19.39
N ASP A 264 6.84 8.58 -19.97
CA ASP A 264 7.25 9.91 -19.51
C ASP A 264 6.40 10.39 -18.33
N LEU A 265 5.15 9.89 -18.22
CA LEU A 265 4.22 10.22 -17.14
C LEU A 265 3.21 9.09 -16.93
N ALA A 266 2.92 8.75 -15.69
CA ALA A 266 1.83 7.86 -15.35
C ALA A 266 0.60 8.61 -14.79
N VAL A 267 -0.61 8.17 -15.16
CA VAL A 267 -1.86 8.54 -14.48
C VAL A 267 -2.35 7.28 -13.78
N THR A 268 -2.27 7.26 -12.46
CA THR A 268 -2.41 6.03 -11.66
C THR A 268 -3.47 6.14 -10.59
N VAL A 269 -4.14 5.03 -10.31
CA VAL A 269 -4.97 4.89 -9.11
C VAL A 269 -4.07 4.76 -7.88
N SER A 270 -4.41 5.46 -6.79
CA SER A 270 -3.67 5.37 -5.53
C SER A 270 -3.63 3.93 -5.02
N GLY A 271 -2.42 3.43 -4.79
CA GLY A 271 -2.14 2.07 -4.32
C GLY A 271 -0.64 1.79 -4.29
N THR A 272 -0.28 0.53 -4.05
CA THR A 272 1.12 0.07 -3.96
C THR A 272 1.91 0.35 -5.24
N VAL A 273 1.26 0.35 -6.40
CA VAL A 273 1.87 0.67 -7.70
C VAL A 273 2.55 2.04 -7.75
N SER A 274 2.16 2.97 -6.87
CA SER A 274 2.87 4.25 -6.75
C SER A 274 4.29 4.09 -6.20
N LEU A 275 4.61 2.98 -5.50
CA LEU A 275 5.98 2.66 -5.11
C LEU A 275 6.78 2.06 -6.28
N ASP A 276 6.17 1.24 -7.15
CA ASP A 276 6.83 0.79 -8.38
C ASP A 276 7.24 1.98 -9.27
N LEU A 277 6.34 2.96 -9.42
CA LEU A 277 6.62 4.22 -10.12
C LEU A 277 7.72 5.04 -9.42
N THR A 278 7.70 5.09 -8.08
CA THR A 278 8.71 5.80 -7.29
C THR A 278 10.08 5.16 -7.43
N ARG A 279 10.16 3.83 -7.40
CA ARG A 279 11.41 3.07 -7.57
C ARG A 279 12.10 3.38 -8.89
N GLN A 280 11.34 3.49 -9.98
CA GLN A 280 11.86 3.89 -11.30
C GLN A 280 11.85 5.41 -11.53
N SER A 281 11.54 6.20 -10.49
CA SER A 281 11.50 7.67 -10.56
C SER A 281 10.58 8.23 -11.63
N THR A 282 9.54 7.47 -12.03
CA THR A 282 8.61 7.85 -13.09
C THR A 282 7.59 8.84 -12.57
N PRO A 283 7.51 10.08 -13.12
CA PRO A 283 6.52 11.06 -12.73
C PRO A 283 5.10 10.53 -12.84
N MET A 284 4.24 10.93 -11.90
CA MET A 284 2.87 10.45 -11.88
C MET A 284 1.87 11.50 -11.42
N VAL A 285 0.60 11.29 -11.79
CA VAL A 285 -0.57 11.96 -11.23
C VAL A 285 -1.45 10.89 -10.58
N GLY A 286 -1.63 11.00 -9.27
CA GLY A 286 -2.43 10.06 -8.51
C GLY A 286 -3.91 10.41 -8.49
N ILE A 287 -4.78 9.43 -8.71
CA ILE A 287 -6.22 9.61 -8.62
C ILE A 287 -6.88 8.49 -7.82
N TYR A 288 -8.03 8.78 -7.22
CA TYR A 288 -8.93 7.75 -6.69
C TYR A 288 -10.36 8.29 -6.65
N ARG A 289 -11.19 7.84 -7.60
CA ARG A 289 -12.57 8.26 -7.68
C ARG A 289 -13.42 7.54 -6.64
N VAL A 290 -14.20 8.30 -5.89
CA VAL A 290 -15.11 7.82 -4.84
C VAL A 290 -16.51 8.39 -5.04
N GLY A 291 -17.52 7.68 -4.51
CA GLY A 291 -18.87 8.23 -4.41
C GLY A 291 -18.98 9.28 -3.30
N LEU A 292 -20.05 10.07 -3.32
CA LEU A 292 -20.28 11.20 -2.40
C LEU A 292 -20.21 10.78 -0.92
N ILE A 293 -20.82 9.66 -0.56
CA ILE A 293 -20.83 9.14 0.83
C ILE A 293 -19.42 8.78 1.27
N SER A 294 -18.67 8.07 0.41
CA SER A 294 -17.26 7.70 0.71
C SER A 294 -16.37 8.93 0.77
N TRP A 295 -16.61 9.93 -0.05
CA TRP A 295 -15.87 11.20 -0.02
C TRP A 295 -16.08 11.96 1.29
N LEU A 296 -17.33 12.06 1.75
CA LEU A 296 -17.66 12.70 3.03
C LEU A 296 -17.03 11.92 4.20
N GLY A 297 -17.14 10.60 4.18
CA GLY A 297 -16.53 9.71 5.17
C GLY A 297 -15.01 9.81 5.19
N SER A 298 -14.36 9.91 4.02
CA SER A 298 -12.90 10.05 3.95
C SER A 298 -12.40 11.36 4.55
N LYS A 299 -13.10 12.47 4.32
CA LYS A 299 -12.75 13.75 4.93
C LYS A 299 -12.85 13.76 6.48
N LEU A 300 -13.78 12.96 7.01
CA LEU A 300 -13.99 12.87 8.45
C LEU A 300 -13.02 11.88 9.13
N LEU A 301 -12.66 10.77 8.43
CA LEU A 301 -11.94 9.66 9.03
C LEU A 301 -10.44 9.70 8.77
N LEU A 302 -10.00 10.23 7.61
CA LEU A 302 -8.59 10.25 7.23
C LEU A 302 -7.88 11.47 7.84
N ARG A 303 -6.78 11.23 8.53
CA ARG A 303 -6.01 12.24 9.27
C ARG A 303 -4.75 12.70 8.55
N THR A 304 -4.29 11.96 7.56
CA THR A 304 -3.10 12.34 6.79
C THR A 304 -3.44 13.43 5.77
N PRO A 305 -2.57 14.41 5.52
CA PRO A 305 -2.75 15.40 4.47
C PRO A 305 -2.67 14.78 3.08
N TYR A 306 -1.84 13.75 2.91
CA TYR A 306 -1.58 13.05 1.65
C TYR A 306 -2.16 11.65 1.64
N ARG A 307 -2.33 11.08 0.44
CA ARG A 307 -2.95 9.76 0.20
C ARG A 307 -2.11 8.87 -0.71
N LEU A 308 -1.27 9.47 -1.56
CA LEU A 308 -0.34 8.73 -2.40
C LEU A 308 0.91 8.39 -1.57
N LEU A 309 1.41 7.16 -1.69
CA LEU A 309 2.52 6.70 -0.85
C LEU A 309 3.79 7.57 -0.96
N PRO A 310 4.25 8.01 -2.15
CA PRO A 310 5.40 8.92 -2.20
C PRO A 310 5.17 10.24 -1.47
N ASN A 311 3.99 10.85 -1.55
CA ASN A 311 3.67 12.06 -0.82
C ASN A 311 3.60 11.84 0.69
N ILE A 312 3.08 10.67 1.12
CA ILE A 312 3.03 10.28 2.54
C ILE A 312 4.45 10.08 3.09
N VAL A 313 5.31 9.36 2.36
CA VAL A 313 6.71 9.09 2.77
C VAL A 313 7.53 10.38 2.78
N ALA A 314 7.31 11.27 1.81
CA ALA A 314 7.95 12.58 1.76
C ALA A 314 7.42 13.54 2.84
N ASN A 315 6.16 13.35 3.29
CA ASN A 315 5.36 14.29 4.07
C ASN A 315 5.18 15.65 3.37
N GLU A 316 5.18 15.63 2.04
CA GLU A 316 4.94 16.78 1.16
C GLU A 316 4.33 16.31 -0.18
N GLU A 317 3.77 17.24 -0.97
CA GLU A 317 3.22 16.93 -2.29
C GLU A 317 4.35 16.88 -3.34
N VAL A 318 5.00 15.72 -3.49
CA VAL A 318 6.02 15.49 -4.53
C VAL A 318 5.41 15.18 -5.89
N VAL A 319 4.20 14.64 -5.91
CA VAL A 319 3.41 14.38 -7.11
C VAL A 319 1.98 14.88 -6.93
N PRO A 320 1.32 15.41 -7.98
CA PRO A 320 -0.08 15.81 -7.89
C PRO A 320 -0.99 14.65 -7.52
N GLU A 321 -1.90 14.85 -6.53
CA GLU A 321 -2.86 13.83 -6.15
C GLU A 321 -4.31 14.34 -6.10
N PHE A 322 -5.21 13.59 -6.68
CA PHE A 322 -6.66 13.81 -6.68
C PHE A 322 -7.34 12.66 -5.92
N VAL A 323 -7.09 12.58 -4.62
CA VAL A 323 -7.52 11.50 -3.72
C VAL A 323 -8.06 12.06 -2.40
N PRO A 324 -9.34 11.88 -2.06
CA PRO A 324 -10.42 11.30 -2.86
C PRO A 324 -10.98 12.26 -3.92
N TYR A 325 -11.39 11.76 -5.08
CA TYR A 325 -11.93 12.55 -6.17
C TYR A 325 -13.40 12.22 -6.46
N LEU A 326 -14.27 13.24 -6.44
CA LEU A 326 -15.72 13.04 -6.74
C LEU A 326 -16.03 12.98 -8.24
N GLY A 327 -15.12 13.47 -9.06
CA GLY A 327 -15.31 13.50 -10.52
C GLY A 327 -16.31 14.57 -11.01
N LEU A 328 -16.77 15.48 -10.17
CA LEU A 328 -17.72 16.55 -10.53
C LEU A 328 -17.17 17.50 -11.58
N ARG A 329 -15.85 17.71 -11.58
CA ARG A 329 -15.12 18.56 -12.56
C ARG A 329 -14.58 17.76 -13.76
N GLY A 330 -15.04 16.53 -13.96
CA GLY A 330 -14.57 15.66 -15.05
C GLY A 330 -13.07 15.34 -14.97
N SER A 331 -12.40 15.21 -16.14
CA SER A 331 -10.95 14.99 -16.26
C SER A 331 -10.12 16.27 -16.22
N GLY A 332 -10.75 17.45 -16.31
CA GLY A 332 -10.08 18.74 -16.51
C GLY A 332 -8.93 19.03 -15.53
N PRO A 333 -9.13 18.98 -14.20
CA PRO A 333 -8.05 19.24 -13.25
C PRO A 333 -6.89 18.23 -13.36
N ILE A 334 -7.19 16.95 -13.57
CA ILE A 334 -6.20 15.87 -13.73
C ILE A 334 -5.40 16.09 -15.02
N MET A 335 -6.10 16.39 -16.12
CA MET A 335 -5.48 16.71 -17.40
C MET A 335 -4.58 17.96 -17.30
N GLN A 336 -5.00 19.01 -16.59
CA GLN A 336 -4.17 20.20 -16.39
C GLN A 336 -2.89 19.88 -15.62
N ALA A 337 -2.97 19.09 -14.56
CA ALA A 337 -1.79 18.65 -13.79
C ALA A 337 -0.85 17.81 -14.68
N ALA A 338 -1.40 16.81 -15.39
CA ALA A 338 -0.63 15.96 -16.29
C ALA A 338 0.01 16.78 -17.45
N TYR A 339 -0.75 17.69 -18.06
CA TYR A 339 -0.24 18.56 -19.11
C TYR A 339 0.85 19.50 -18.60
N GLY A 340 0.68 20.08 -17.41
CA GLY A 340 1.70 20.93 -16.78
C GLY A 340 3.04 20.22 -16.60
N LEU A 341 3.01 18.93 -16.24
CA LEU A 341 4.22 18.12 -16.12
C LEU A 341 4.86 17.83 -17.48
N VAL A 342 4.10 17.28 -18.45
CA VAL A 342 4.69 16.86 -19.74
C VAL A 342 5.04 18.02 -20.65
N SER A 343 4.51 19.23 -20.44
CA SER A 343 4.84 20.42 -21.23
C SER A 343 6.03 21.22 -20.69
N ASP A 344 6.44 21.00 -19.45
CA ASP A 344 7.60 21.65 -18.81
C ASP A 344 8.63 20.62 -18.37
N LYS A 345 9.69 20.45 -19.17
CA LYS A 345 10.79 19.54 -18.85
C LYS A 345 11.43 19.80 -17.48
N ARG A 346 11.46 21.04 -17.00
CA ARG A 346 12.00 21.37 -15.69
C ARG A 346 11.07 20.93 -14.58
N ALA A 347 9.77 21.03 -14.78
CA ALA A 347 8.78 20.50 -13.82
C ALA A 347 8.90 18.98 -13.72
N LEU A 348 8.99 18.30 -14.86
CA LEU A 348 9.16 16.85 -14.92
C LEU A 348 10.43 16.40 -14.18
N ALA A 349 11.59 16.99 -14.50
CA ALA A 349 12.87 16.69 -13.84
C ALA A 349 12.87 16.97 -12.32
N ARG A 350 12.13 18.00 -11.87
CA ARG A 350 11.96 18.22 -10.40
C ARG A 350 11.20 17.09 -9.73
N VAL A 351 10.13 16.60 -10.36
CA VAL A 351 9.36 15.47 -9.83
C VAL A 351 10.20 14.20 -9.81
N GLU A 352 10.93 13.90 -10.89
CA GLU A 352 11.87 12.77 -10.96
C GLU A 352 12.86 12.80 -9.79
N LYS A 353 13.52 13.95 -9.58
CA LYS A 353 14.47 14.13 -8.48
C LYS A 353 13.81 13.95 -7.09
N SER A 354 12.59 14.44 -6.92
CA SER A 354 11.86 14.26 -5.66
C SER A 354 11.50 12.80 -5.44
N LEU A 355 11.11 12.07 -6.48
CA LEU A 355 10.86 10.63 -6.41
C LEU A 355 12.13 9.83 -6.10
N GLN A 356 13.27 10.19 -6.69
CA GLN A 356 14.58 9.62 -6.33
C GLN A 356 14.90 9.82 -4.83
N HIS A 357 14.64 11.02 -4.31
CA HIS A 357 14.82 11.27 -2.88
C HIS A 357 13.86 10.46 -2.00
N VAL A 358 12.62 10.23 -2.46
CA VAL A 358 11.68 9.33 -1.75
C VAL A 358 12.18 7.89 -1.81
N ALA A 359 12.64 7.43 -2.97
CA ALA A 359 13.18 6.09 -3.15
C ALA A 359 14.39 5.84 -2.23
N SER A 360 15.30 6.82 -2.12
CA SER A 360 16.51 6.68 -1.28
C SER A 360 16.22 6.50 0.22
N LYS A 361 15.00 6.77 0.69
CA LYS A 361 14.60 6.46 2.09
C LYS A 361 14.40 4.97 2.34
N PHE A 362 14.46 4.15 1.30
CA PHE A 362 14.35 2.70 1.37
C PHE A 362 15.66 1.99 1.03
N ASP A 363 16.70 2.76 0.66
CA ASP A 363 18.03 2.22 0.37
C ASP A 363 18.62 1.56 1.62
N ASP A 364 19.57 0.65 1.40
CA ASP A 364 20.30 -0.08 2.46
C ASP A 364 19.43 -1.08 3.26
N HIS A 365 18.22 -1.38 2.82
CA HIS A 365 17.36 -2.38 3.43
C HIS A 365 17.17 -3.62 2.53
N ASP A 366 17.39 -4.80 3.08
CA ASP A 366 16.93 -6.06 2.52
C ASP A 366 15.72 -6.55 3.33
N THR A 367 14.52 -6.31 2.80
CA THR A 367 13.27 -6.54 3.53
C THR A 367 13.14 -7.98 4.04
N ASP A 368 13.57 -8.96 3.24
CA ASP A 368 13.34 -10.37 3.54
C ASP A 368 14.37 -10.85 4.55
N ASP A 369 15.61 -10.41 4.41
CA ASP A 369 16.70 -10.69 5.34
C ASP A 369 16.44 -10.05 6.69
N GLU A 370 16.16 -8.76 6.74
CA GLU A 370 15.87 -8.01 7.98
C GLU A 370 14.62 -8.51 8.70
N ALA A 371 13.52 -8.77 7.95
CA ALA A 371 12.30 -9.29 8.54
C ALA A 371 12.50 -10.68 9.15
N SER A 372 13.29 -11.54 8.51
CA SER A 372 13.63 -12.86 9.05
C SER A 372 14.47 -12.75 10.30
N ASP A 373 15.44 -11.84 10.35
CA ASP A 373 16.26 -11.56 11.52
C ASP A 373 15.43 -11.05 12.70
N VAL A 374 14.49 -10.15 12.45
CA VAL A 374 13.55 -9.67 13.49
C VAL A 374 12.76 -10.84 14.08
N VAL A 375 12.25 -11.75 13.26
CA VAL A 375 11.53 -12.92 13.74
C VAL A 375 12.45 -13.81 14.59
N LEU A 376 13.65 -14.11 14.12
CA LEU A 376 14.61 -14.97 14.84
C LEU A 376 15.11 -14.31 16.14
N LYS A 377 15.34 -13.00 16.18
CA LYS A 377 15.67 -12.24 17.40
C LYS A 377 14.54 -12.31 18.41
N VAL A 378 13.30 -12.09 18.02
CA VAL A 378 12.13 -12.19 18.93
C VAL A 378 11.95 -13.62 19.47
N LEU A 379 12.38 -14.63 18.72
CA LEU A 379 12.37 -16.03 19.16
C LEU A 379 13.59 -16.41 20.01
N GLY A 380 14.55 -15.51 20.19
CA GLY A 380 15.80 -15.78 20.94
C GLY A 380 16.74 -16.74 20.20
N ARG A 381 16.71 -16.75 18.87
CA ARG A 381 17.55 -17.60 18.01
C ARG A 381 18.73 -16.85 17.39
N LEU A 382 18.76 -15.53 17.48
CA LEU A 382 19.89 -14.67 17.11
C LEU A 382 20.32 -13.86 18.33
N ASP A 383 21.62 -13.87 18.61
CA ASP A 383 22.25 -13.12 19.69
C ASP A 383 22.51 -11.67 19.22
N ASP A 384 21.54 -10.81 19.42
CA ASP A 384 21.78 -9.36 19.42
C ASP A 384 20.70 -8.67 20.26
N SER A 385 20.84 -8.87 21.56
CA SER A 385 19.78 -8.68 22.55
C SER A 385 19.56 -7.22 22.97
N ARG A 386 20.51 -6.29 22.75
CA ARG A 386 20.45 -5.00 23.46
C ARG A 386 19.39 -4.02 22.96
N GLU A 387 19.08 -3.96 21.67
CA GLU A 387 18.06 -3.03 21.17
C GLU A 387 16.62 -3.54 21.33
N ILE A 388 16.41 -4.85 21.18
CA ILE A 388 15.06 -5.44 21.32
C ILE A 388 14.67 -5.56 22.80
N GLU A 389 15.61 -5.87 23.69
CA GLU A 389 15.37 -5.90 25.14
C GLU A 389 15.04 -4.53 25.70
N SER A 390 15.72 -3.45 25.25
CA SER A 390 15.36 -2.09 25.67
C SER A 390 13.95 -1.69 25.21
N THR A 391 13.53 -2.16 24.04
CA THR A 391 12.18 -1.92 23.50
C THR A 391 11.12 -2.84 24.11
N MET A 392 11.51 -4.05 24.55
CA MET A 392 10.63 -4.97 25.28
C MET A 392 10.56 -4.67 26.79
N GLY A 393 11.67 -4.16 27.39
CA GLY A 393 11.73 -3.74 28.78
C GLY A 393 10.78 -2.61 29.14
N MET A 394 10.52 -1.70 28.18
CA MET A 394 9.46 -0.68 28.33
C MET A 394 8.04 -1.25 28.53
N LYS A 395 7.81 -2.54 28.22
CA LYS A 395 6.51 -3.19 28.49
C LYS A 395 6.34 -3.67 29.93
N SER A 396 7.41 -3.98 30.66
CA SER A 396 7.34 -4.49 32.03
C SER A 396 7.19 -3.37 33.07
N GLU A 397 7.82 -2.22 32.85
CA GLU A 397 7.74 -1.07 33.76
C GLU A 397 6.51 -0.19 33.51
N GLY A 398 5.97 -0.15 32.29
CA GLY A 398 4.75 0.62 31.96
C GLY A 398 3.43 -0.02 32.38
N ARG A 399 3.46 -1.18 33.08
CA ARG A 399 2.21 -1.85 33.53
C ARG A 399 1.61 -1.28 34.81
N GLU A 400 2.39 -0.60 35.65
CA GLU A 400 1.91 -0.07 36.95
C GLU A 400 1.82 1.46 37.02
N ALA A 401 2.43 2.22 36.11
CA ALA A 401 2.58 3.67 36.28
C ALA A 401 1.67 4.55 35.42
N PHE A 402 0.81 4.00 34.54
CA PHE A 402 0.02 4.82 33.59
C PHE A 402 -1.49 4.50 33.62
N GLU A 403 -2.10 4.50 34.81
CA GLU A 403 -3.56 4.60 34.92
C GLU A 403 -4.07 6.03 35.09
N GLU A 404 -3.18 7.00 35.37
CA GLU A 404 -3.53 8.42 35.54
C GLU A 404 -2.73 9.31 34.59
N ASP A 405 -3.44 10.24 33.97
CA ASP A 405 -2.97 11.41 33.21
C ASP A 405 -2.35 11.20 31.80
N LEU A 406 -3.23 11.09 30.81
CA LEU A 406 -2.93 11.60 29.47
C LEU A 406 -3.86 12.77 29.17
N PRO A 407 -3.34 13.95 28.78
CA PRO A 407 -4.17 15.10 28.41
C PRO A 407 -5.03 14.75 27.18
N GLU A 408 -6.30 15.11 27.25
CA GLU A 408 -7.29 14.94 26.17
C GLU A 408 -7.03 15.77 24.91
N SER A 409 -5.98 16.56 24.86
CA SER A 409 -5.67 17.42 23.73
C SER A 409 -4.23 17.24 23.26
N VAL A 410 -4.05 16.52 22.15
CA VAL A 410 -2.88 16.71 21.28
C VAL A 410 -3.05 18.09 20.64
N PRO A 411 -2.03 18.97 20.68
CA PRO A 411 -2.15 20.28 20.06
C PRO A 411 -2.45 20.13 18.57
N GLU A 412 -3.53 20.75 18.13
CA GLU A 412 -3.82 20.91 16.71
C GLU A 412 -2.61 21.58 16.04
N SER A 413 -1.97 20.87 15.13
CA SER A 413 -1.01 21.47 14.21
C SER A 413 -1.75 22.56 13.44
N ARG A 414 -1.35 23.82 13.67
CA ARG A 414 -1.87 24.97 12.93
C ARG A 414 -1.72 24.71 11.43
N PRO A 415 -2.77 24.94 10.64
CA PRO A 415 -2.64 24.92 9.19
C PRO A 415 -1.66 26.03 8.80
N ILE A 416 -0.64 25.69 8.03
CA ILE A 416 0.24 26.67 7.41
C ILE A 416 -0.62 27.43 6.41
N SER A 417 -0.94 28.67 6.76
CA SER A 417 -1.62 29.64 5.92
C SER A 417 -0.64 30.06 4.80
N GLY A 418 -0.96 29.70 3.57
CA GLY A 418 -0.21 30.24 2.44
C GLY A 418 -0.38 29.44 1.16
N PHE A 419 -1.57 29.29 0.66
CA PHE A 419 -1.87 29.24 -0.78
C PHE A 419 -3.39 29.41 -0.95
N SER A 420 -3.83 30.67 -1.02
CA SER A 420 -5.12 31.02 -1.57
C SER A 420 -4.99 31.08 -3.09
N PRO A 421 -5.77 30.32 -3.87
CA PRO A 421 -5.95 30.66 -5.28
C PRO A 421 -6.74 31.96 -5.32
N SER A 422 -6.15 32.97 -5.90
CA SER A 422 -6.79 34.28 -6.19
C SER A 422 -8.11 34.09 -6.94
N ALA A 423 -9.20 34.24 -6.21
CA ALA A 423 -10.51 34.52 -6.77
C ALA A 423 -10.57 36.04 -7.07
N GLN A 424 -9.98 36.44 -8.19
CA GLN A 424 -10.23 37.75 -8.82
C GLN A 424 -10.33 37.50 -10.31
N ALA A 425 -11.52 37.56 -10.79
CA ALA A 425 -12.04 37.89 -12.12
C ALA A 425 -13.28 37.04 -12.42
N LEU A 426 -14.43 37.54 -12.04
CA LEU A 426 -15.74 37.30 -12.65
C LEU A 426 -16.80 38.00 -11.77
N ASP A 427 -16.72 39.32 -11.70
CA ASP A 427 -17.86 40.14 -11.32
C ASP A 427 -17.78 41.44 -12.12
N GLU A 428 -18.28 41.38 -13.36
CA GLU A 428 -18.69 42.52 -14.20
C GLU A 428 -19.28 41.94 -15.51
N SER A 429 -20.54 41.55 -15.45
CA SER A 429 -21.48 41.63 -16.58
C SER A 429 -22.81 40.96 -16.23
N ASN A 430 -23.64 41.64 -15.48
CA ASN A 430 -25.08 41.44 -15.45
C ASN A 430 -25.76 42.63 -14.84
N GLN A 431 -25.72 43.75 -15.52
CA GLN A 431 -26.70 44.85 -15.41
C GLN A 431 -26.85 45.47 -16.80
N ALA A 432 -27.83 45.01 -17.50
CA ALA A 432 -28.61 45.71 -18.53
C ALA A 432 -29.41 44.64 -19.29
N ASP A 433 -30.66 44.57 -19.02
CA ASP A 433 -31.82 44.80 -19.87
C ASP A 433 -33.06 44.12 -19.25
N SER A 434 -33.74 44.95 -18.50
CA SER A 434 -35.17 44.81 -18.30
C SER A 434 -35.81 46.10 -18.79
N ASN A 435 -36.31 46.10 -20.02
CA ASN A 435 -37.39 46.93 -20.57
C ASN A 435 -37.55 46.61 -22.06
N ASP A 436 -38.54 45.82 -22.37
CA ASP A 436 -39.68 45.92 -23.31
C ASP A 436 -40.34 44.56 -23.49
#